data_1a09dfda7022b9ec531173bb9b9fd198
#
_entry.id   1a09dfda7022b9ec531173bb9b9fd198
#
_cell.length_a   1.000
_cell.length_b   1.000
_cell.length_c   1.000
_cell.angle_alpha   90.00
_cell.angle_beta   90.00
_cell.angle_gamma   90.00
#
_symmetry.space_group_name_H-M   'P 1'
#
loop_
_entity.id
_entity.type
_entity.pdbx_description
1 polymer ?
#
loop_
_entity_poly.entity_id
_entity_poly.type
_entity_poly.pdbx_seq_one_letter_code
_entity_poly.pdbx_strand_id
1 'polypeptide(L)'
;MHTKQPIYFIIFSLVIASLFLISCKKKETGAEKKVISIKGSDTMVNLAQKWAEIYMQKNPNLSIQVTGGGSGTGVASLLNGTTDLANSSRELKDSELETAKQKGVTPIVYEVALDGIALIVHPNNKIDNLSVQQISDIFAGKITNWKQLGGPDMTITLYGRENSSGTYEFFKDHVLGKDVLGKQVDYSPATQVLQGTAALGEAVARDVKGIGYGGVGYFALRNDVKILHIKKDDESPAISPSENGKVNYESIWNGDYSISRYLYCFTNGEAQGELKNFMDFILSPEGQKLVESMEYIPLPPKGKED
;
A
#
# COMPACT_ATOMS: atom_id res chain seq x y z
N MET A 1 3.44 -70.72 58.30
CA MET A 1 2.89 -69.41 58.74
C MET A 1 2.60 -68.59 57.50
N HIS A 2 1.33 -68.55 57.08
CA HIS A 2 0.89 -67.78 55.91
C HIS A 2 0.39 -66.41 56.41
N THR A 3 1.10 -65.38 56.10
CA THR A 3 0.64 -63.96 56.36
C THR A 3 -0.25 -63.51 55.21
N LYS A 4 -1.54 -63.40 55.54
CA LYS A 4 -2.53 -62.78 54.65
C LYS A 4 -2.24 -61.22 54.61
N GLN A 5 -1.79 -60.71 53.47
CA GLN A 5 -1.73 -59.29 53.24
C GLN A 5 -3.12 -58.73 52.95
N PRO A 6 -3.50 -57.55 53.46
CA PRO A 6 -4.87 -57.08 53.33
C PRO A 6 -5.19 -56.45 52.00
N ILE A 7 -6.23 -56.95 51.34
CA ILE A 7 -6.87 -56.54 50.10
C ILE A 7 -7.28 -55.02 50.12
N TYR A 8 -7.31 -54.40 51.29
CA TYR A 8 -7.74 -52.99 51.48
C TYR A 8 -6.80 -51.97 50.88
N PHE A 9 -5.52 -52.26 50.63
CA PHE A 9 -4.57 -51.28 50.06
C PHE A 9 -4.73 -51.11 48.54
N ILE A 10 -5.25 -52.12 47.86
CA ILE A 10 -5.45 -52.07 46.38
C ILE A 10 -6.71 -51.28 46.05
N ILE A 11 -7.76 -51.35 46.90
CA ILE A 11 -9.03 -50.66 46.67
C ILE A 11 -8.87 -49.13 46.91
N PHE A 12 -8.01 -48.76 47.88
CA PHE A 12 -7.77 -47.32 48.13
C PHE A 12 -6.95 -46.63 47.04
N SER A 13 -6.03 -47.33 46.35
CA SER A 13 -5.28 -46.83 45.22
C SER A 13 -6.14 -46.63 43.94
N LEU A 14 -7.17 -47.45 43.76
CA LEU A 14 -8.06 -47.34 42.58
C LEU A 14 -9.07 -46.19 42.71
N VAL A 15 -9.47 -45.80 43.92
CA VAL A 15 -10.41 -44.68 44.12
C VAL A 15 -9.71 -43.32 43.99
N ILE A 16 -8.42 -43.20 44.31
CA ILE A 16 -7.64 -41.98 44.10
C ILE A 16 -7.30 -41.78 42.63
N ALA A 17 -7.10 -42.84 41.85
CA ALA A 17 -6.85 -42.76 40.41
C ALA A 17 -8.08 -42.33 39.58
N SER A 18 -9.31 -42.60 40.11
CA SER A 18 -10.54 -42.19 39.41
C SER A 18 -10.95 -40.72 39.66
N LEU A 19 -10.41 -40.08 40.70
CA LEU A 19 -10.67 -38.64 41.00
C LEU A 19 -9.80 -37.70 40.17
N PHE A 20 -8.74 -38.15 39.50
CA PHE A 20 -7.91 -37.34 38.66
C PHE A 20 -8.36 -37.29 37.18
N LEU A 21 -9.38 -38.04 36.78
CA LEU A 21 -9.87 -38.04 35.39
C LEU A 21 -11.06 -37.11 35.12
N ILE A 22 -11.54 -36.35 36.13
CA ILE A 22 -12.59 -35.32 35.98
C ILE A 22 -11.96 -33.94 36.03
N SER A 23 -10.73 -33.77 35.58
CA SER A 23 -10.29 -32.48 35.12
C SER A 23 -10.86 -32.27 33.72
N CYS A 24 -12.15 -31.94 33.67
CA CYS A 24 -12.73 -31.33 32.48
C CYS A 24 -11.89 -30.12 32.11
N LYS A 25 -10.96 -30.29 31.18
CA LYS A 25 -10.53 -29.21 30.34
C LYS A 25 -11.81 -28.59 29.77
N LYS A 26 -12.26 -27.52 30.38
CA LYS A 26 -13.16 -26.56 29.72
C LYS A 26 -12.40 -26.16 28.46
N LYS A 27 -12.68 -26.86 27.36
CA LYS A 27 -12.30 -26.41 26.04
C LYS A 27 -13.01 -25.09 25.94
N GLU A 28 -12.29 -24.00 26.18
CA GLU A 28 -12.72 -22.72 25.66
C GLU A 28 -12.86 -22.96 24.17
N THR A 29 -14.09 -23.18 23.73
CA THR A 29 -14.46 -23.07 22.34
C THR A 29 -14.36 -21.58 22.06
N GLY A 30 -13.13 -21.08 21.93
CA GLY A 30 -12.90 -19.81 21.27
C GLY A 30 -13.58 -19.96 19.92
N ALA A 31 -14.65 -19.21 19.73
CA ALA A 31 -15.28 -19.14 18.42
C ALA A 31 -14.15 -18.90 17.40
N GLU A 32 -14.03 -19.77 16.40
CA GLU A 32 -13.01 -19.64 15.37
C GLU A 32 -13.16 -18.26 14.77
N LYS A 33 -12.14 -17.40 14.94
CA LYS A 33 -12.19 -16.03 14.44
C LYS A 33 -12.31 -16.09 12.92
N LYS A 34 -13.30 -15.41 12.38
CA LYS A 34 -13.36 -15.18 10.94
C LYS A 34 -12.11 -14.41 10.53
N VAL A 35 -11.48 -14.82 9.45
CA VAL A 35 -10.27 -14.17 8.94
C VAL A 35 -10.60 -13.48 7.62
N ILE A 36 -10.16 -12.24 7.47
CA ILE A 36 -10.09 -11.53 6.18
C ILE A 36 -8.61 -11.33 5.86
N SER A 37 -8.18 -11.85 4.74
CA SER A 37 -6.82 -11.68 4.23
C SER A 37 -6.77 -10.53 3.21
N ILE A 38 -5.87 -9.59 3.42
CA ILE A 38 -5.63 -8.45 2.54
C ILE A 38 -4.19 -8.50 2.06
N LYS A 39 -3.98 -8.41 0.73
CA LYS A 39 -2.64 -8.44 0.17
C LYS A 39 -2.48 -7.44 -0.96
N GLY A 40 -1.30 -6.83 -1.10
CA GLY A 40 -1.01 -6.03 -2.29
C GLY A 40 -0.16 -4.80 -2.06
N SER A 41 -0.67 -3.66 -2.49
CA SER A 41 0.05 -2.39 -2.58
C SER A 41 0.78 -1.99 -1.31
N ASP A 42 2.09 -1.83 -1.37
CA ASP A 42 2.89 -1.30 -0.25
C ASP A 42 2.56 0.17 0.05
N THR A 43 2.11 0.92 -0.96
CA THR A 43 1.58 2.27 -0.75
C THR A 43 0.44 2.26 0.26
N MET A 44 -0.43 1.23 0.25
CA MET A 44 -1.64 1.17 1.08
C MET A 44 -1.45 0.41 2.39
N VAL A 45 -0.30 -0.20 2.67
CA VAL A 45 -0.13 -1.07 3.85
C VAL A 45 -0.48 -0.36 5.15
N ASN A 46 0.06 0.83 5.38
CA ASN A 46 -0.18 1.58 6.62
C ASN A 46 -1.68 1.96 6.78
N LEU A 47 -2.31 2.40 5.70
CA LEU A 47 -3.72 2.74 5.69
C LEU A 47 -4.61 1.51 5.94
N ALA A 48 -4.33 0.41 5.23
CA ALA A 48 -5.07 -0.84 5.39
C ALA A 48 -4.93 -1.42 6.80
N GLN A 49 -3.73 -1.35 7.39
CA GLN A 49 -3.49 -1.74 8.78
C GLN A 49 -4.29 -0.86 9.75
N LYS A 50 -4.38 0.44 9.48
CA LYS A 50 -5.16 1.36 10.32
C LYS A 50 -6.66 1.08 10.26
N TRP A 51 -7.21 0.84 9.06
CA TRP A 51 -8.59 0.40 8.90
C TRP A 51 -8.85 -0.93 9.63
N ALA A 52 -7.95 -1.91 9.45
CA ALA A 52 -8.05 -3.22 10.09
C ALA A 52 -8.01 -3.10 11.63
N GLU A 53 -7.09 -2.33 12.17
CA GLU A 53 -6.97 -2.07 13.61
C GLU A 53 -8.28 -1.53 14.21
N ILE A 54 -8.78 -0.42 13.66
CA ILE A 54 -9.98 0.24 14.18
C ILE A 54 -11.22 -0.64 14.01
N TYR A 55 -11.34 -1.36 12.88
CA TYR A 55 -12.46 -2.24 12.64
C TYR A 55 -12.45 -3.47 13.57
N MET A 56 -11.29 -4.09 13.80
CA MET A 56 -11.15 -5.22 14.73
C MET A 56 -11.41 -4.84 16.19
N GLN A 57 -11.11 -3.60 16.60
CA GLN A 57 -11.46 -3.12 17.95
C GLN A 57 -12.97 -3.15 18.19
N LYS A 58 -13.78 -2.92 17.15
CA LYS A 58 -15.24 -2.98 17.20
C LYS A 58 -15.79 -4.39 16.95
N ASN A 59 -15.00 -5.26 16.36
CA ASN A 59 -15.38 -6.62 15.95
C ASN A 59 -14.37 -7.66 16.47
N PRO A 60 -14.33 -7.96 17.78
CA PRO A 60 -13.27 -8.76 18.41
C PRO A 60 -13.20 -10.22 17.94
N ASN A 61 -14.27 -10.72 17.30
CA ASN A 61 -14.33 -12.08 16.74
C ASN A 61 -13.81 -12.14 15.29
N LEU A 62 -13.33 -11.02 14.73
CA LEU A 62 -12.76 -10.95 13.41
C LEU A 62 -11.23 -10.77 13.51
N SER A 63 -10.50 -11.38 12.56
CA SER A 63 -9.07 -11.17 12.35
C SER A 63 -8.88 -10.65 10.92
N ILE A 64 -8.26 -9.49 10.78
CA ILE A 64 -7.89 -8.93 9.47
C ILE A 64 -6.37 -8.92 9.36
N GLN A 65 -5.87 -9.61 8.35
CA GLN A 65 -4.43 -9.78 8.11
C GLN A 65 -4.02 -8.98 6.88
N VAL A 66 -3.13 -8.01 7.07
CA VAL A 66 -2.65 -7.15 5.98
C VAL A 66 -1.22 -7.49 5.63
N THR A 67 -0.97 -7.78 4.36
CA THR A 67 0.36 -8.11 3.81
C THR A 67 0.65 -7.24 2.58
N GLY A 68 1.82 -6.63 2.53
CA GLY A 68 2.33 -5.91 1.37
C GLY A 68 2.84 -6.84 0.26
N GLY A 69 3.78 -6.35 -0.53
CA GLY A 69 4.45 -7.08 -1.61
C GLY A 69 4.09 -6.58 -3.01
N GLY A 70 3.44 -5.41 -3.09
CA GLY A 70 3.09 -4.73 -4.34
C GLY A 70 1.73 -5.10 -4.91
N SER A 71 1.15 -4.19 -5.70
CA SER A 71 -0.19 -4.33 -6.29
C SER A 71 -0.30 -5.58 -7.16
N GLY A 72 0.71 -5.87 -7.99
CA GLY A 72 0.72 -7.06 -8.84
C GLY A 72 0.65 -8.37 -8.04
N THR A 73 1.32 -8.42 -6.88
CA THR A 73 1.26 -9.59 -5.98
C THR A 73 -0.14 -9.76 -5.35
N GLY A 74 -0.78 -8.63 -4.96
CA GLY A 74 -2.15 -8.64 -4.46
C GLY A 74 -3.15 -9.14 -5.49
N VAL A 75 -3.10 -8.58 -6.70
CA VAL A 75 -3.95 -9.00 -7.82
C VAL A 75 -3.75 -10.48 -8.14
N ALA A 76 -2.49 -10.94 -8.26
CA ALA A 76 -2.20 -12.36 -8.50
C ALA A 76 -2.76 -13.25 -7.38
N SER A 77 -2.69 -12.82 -6.11
CA SER A 77 -3.24 -13.55 -4.97
C SER A 77 -4.77 -13.64 -5.04
N LEU A 78 -5.45 -12.55 -5.41
CA LEU A 78 -6.91 -12.54 -5.61
C LEU A 78 -7.31 -13.49 -6.74
N LEU A 79 -6.63 -13.42 -7.89
CA LEU A 79 -6.88 -14.30 -9.04
C LEU A 79 -6.59 -15.79 -8.75
N ASN A 80 -5.78 -16.08 -7.74
CA ASN A 80 -5.50 -17.45 -7.28
C ASN A 80 -6.38 -17.87 -6.09
N GLY A 81 -7.28 -17.03 -5.59
CA GLY A 81 -8.14 -17.33 -4.45
C GLY A 81 -7.39 -17.46 -3.13
N THR A 82 -6.21 -16.81 -2.99
CA THR A 82 -5.36 -16.87 -1.78
C THR A 82 -5.41 -15.59 -0.95
N THR A 83 -6.25 -14.64 -1.31
CA THR A 83 -6.60 -13.46 -0.53
C THR A 83 -8.07 -13.09 -0.78
N ASP A 84 -8.72 -12.49 0.20
CA ASP A 84 -10.11 -12.03 0.09
C ASP A 84 -10.21 -10.65 -0.53
N LEU A 85 -9.19 -9.82 -0.31
CA LEU A 85 -9.12 -8.43 -0.75
C LEU A 85 -7.72 -8.14 -1.32
N ALA A 86 -7.65 -7.65 -2.54
CA ALA A 86 -6.40 -7.15 -3.11
C ALA A 86 -6.35 -5.63 -3.05
N ASN A 87 -5.35 -5.07 -2.36
CA ASN A 87 -5.05 -3.64 -2.40
C ASN A 87 -4.19 -3.31 -3.62
N SER A 88 -4.55 -2.26 -4.34
CA SER A 88 -3.80 -1.81 -5.52
C SER A 88 -3.72 -0.29 -5.60
N SER A 89 -2.58 0.19 -6.03
CA SER A 89 -2.34 1.61 -6.33
C SER A 89 -2.28 1.88 -7.84
N ARG A 90 -2.94 1.04 -8.61
CA ARG A 90 -3.20 1.15 -10.04
C ARG A 90 -4.42 0.31 -10.42
N GLU A 91 -4.98 0.58 -11.57
CA GLU A 91 -6.01 -0.26 -12.16
C GLU A 91 -5.50 -1.66 -12.52
N LEU A 92 -6.42 -2.58 -12.80
CA LEU A 92 -6.11 -3.89 -13.36
C LEU A 92 -5.61 -3.74 -14.78
N LYS A 93 -4.57 -4.50 -15.13
CA LYS A 93 -4.08 -4.59 -16.51
C LYS A 93 -5.00 -5.46 -17.36
N ASP A 94 -5.02 -5.23 -18.67
CA ASP A 94 -5.76 -6.09 -19.61
C ASP A 94 -5.38 -7.57 -19.46
N SER A 95 -4.10 -7.87 -19.28
CA SER A 95 -3.61 -9.24 -19.06
C SER A 95 -4.10 -9.86 -17.74
N GLU A 96 -4.33 -9.05 -16.71
CA GLU A 96 -4.90 -9.49 -15.43
C GLU A 96 -6.41 -9.74 -15.58
N LEU A 97 -7.12 -8.89 -16.32
CA LEU A 97 -8.54 -9.09 -16.66
C LEU A 97 -8.75 -10.35 -17.49
N GLU A 98 -7.91 -10.61 -18.49
CA GLU A 98 -7.94 -11.86 -19.24
C GLU A 98 -7.65 -13.10 -18.37
N THR A 99 -6.69 -12.98 -17.45
CA THR A 99 -6.40 -14.06 -16.48
C THR A 99 -7.58 -14.29 -15.54
N ALA A 100 -8.24 -13.22 -15.08
CA ALA A 100 -9.44 -13.31 -14.25
C ALA A 100 -10.53 -14.10 -14.96
N LYS A 101 -10.82 -13.75 -16.22
CA LYS A 101 -11.80 -14.45 -17.07
C LYS A 101 -11.48 -15.94 -17.23
N GLN A 102 -10.21 -16.29 -17.51
CA GLN A 102 -9.78 -17.67 -17.66
C GLN A 102 -9.96 -18.49 -16.36
N LYS A 103 -9.82 -17.84 -15.19
CA LYS A 103 -9.96 -18.46 -13.88
C LYS A 103 -11.38 -18.42 -13.31
N GLY A 104 -12.33 -17.81 -14.02
CA GLY A 104 -13.70 -17.61 -13.52
C GLY A 104 -13.77 -16.65 -12.32
N VAL A 105 -12.81 -15.74 -12.20
CA VAL A 105 -12.79 -14.66 -11.22
C VAL A 105 -13.44 -13.44 -11.82
N THR A 106 -14.32 -12.77 -11.08
CA THR A 106 -14.99 -11.53 -11.49
C THR A 106 -14.55 -10.40 -10.55
N PRO A 107 -13.47 -9.67 -10.89
CA PRO A 107 -12.99 -8.59 -10.03
C PRO A 107 -14.04 -7.47 -9.93
N ILE A 108 -14.42 -7.13 -8.70
CA ILE A 108 -15.18 -5.92 -8.40
C ILE A 108 -14.21 -4.87 -7.88
N VAL A 109 -14.34 -3.65 -8.40
CA VAL A 109 -13.45 -2.53 -8.14
C VAL A 109 -14.09 -1.59 -7.13
N TYR A 110 -13.36 -1.26 -6.07
CA TYR A 110 -13.72 -0.22 -5.11
C TYR A 110 -12.64 0.84 -5.11
N GLU A 111 -12.96 2.06 -5.48
CA GLU A 111 -12.14 3.23 -5.21
C GLU A 111 -12.27 3.56 -3.73
N VAL A 112 -11.14 3.62 -3.01
CA VAL A 112 -11.17 3.74 -1.55
C VAL A 112 -10.47 5.00 -1.02
N ALA A 113 -9.59 5.59 -1.82
CA ALA A 113 -8.87 6.82 -1.53
C ALA A 113 -8.19 7.34 -2.80
N LEU A 114 -7.58 8.51 -2.74
CA LEU A 114 -6.64 9.00 -3.74
C LEU A 114 -5.23 9.09 -3.13
N ASP A 115 -4.24 9.16 -4.01
CA ASP A 115 -2.82 9.30 -3.68
C ASP A 115 -2.14 10.23 -4.69
N GLY A 116 -1.32 11.14 -4.21
CA GLY A 116 -0.40 11.92 -5.03
C GLY A 116 0.98 11.25 -5.02
N ILE A 117 1.64 11.14 -6.17
CA ILE A 117 3.00 10.63 -6.23
C ILE A 117 3.99 11.76 -5.96
N ALA A 118 4.55 11.77 -4.77
CA ALA A 118 5.61 12.71 -4.40
C ALA A 118 6.95 12.30 -5.03
N LEU A 119 7.64 13.27 -5.62
CA LEU A 119 9.07 13.18 -5.96
C LEU A 119 9.85 13.68 -4.76
N ILE A 120 10.77 12.88 -4.26
CA ILE A 120 11.58 13.20 -3.09
C ILE A 120 13.06 13.25 -3.40
N VAL A 121 13.73 14.20 -2.75
CA VAL A 121 15.18 14.35 -2.76
C VAL A 121 15.68 14.56 -1.33
N HIS A 122 17.00 14.48 -1.13
CA HIS A 122 17.61 14.85 0.15
C HIS A 122 17.34 16.33 0.47
N PRO A 123 17.11 16.73 1.74
CA PRO A 123 16.79 18.14 2.11
C PRO A 123 17.83 19.16 1.65
N ASN A 124 19.10 18.76 1.55
CA ASN A 124 20.19 19.63 1.07
C ASN A 124 20.27 19.74 -0.47
N ASN A 125 19.45 19.01 -1.22
CA ASN A 125 19.36 19.20 -2.67
C ASN A 125 18.77 20.57 -2.99
N LYS A 126 19.34 21.29 -3.97
CA LYS A 126 18.99 22.68 -4.31
C LYS A 126 17.84 22.78 -5.33
N ILE A 127 17.42 21.68 -5.89
CA ILE A 127 16.27 21.65 -6.81
C ILE A 127 14.98 21.69 -5.99
N ASP A 128 14.07 22.60 -6.36
CA ASP A 128 12.78 22.81 -5.67
C ASP A 128 11.58 22.33 -6.51
N ASN A 129 11.72 22.32 -7.83
CA ASN A 129 10.65 21.86 -8.72
C ASN A 129 11.23 21.20 -9.97
N LEU A 130 10.41 20.36 -10.60
CA LEU A 130 10.69 19.70 -11.88
C LEU A 130 9.40 19.65 -12.71
N SER A 131 9.53 19.74 -14.04
CA SER A 131 8.41 19.39 -14.93
C SER A 131 8.29 17.87 -15.07
N VAL A 132 7.09 17.38 -15.43
CA VAL A 132 6.86 15.96 -15.70
C VAL A 132 7.83 15.43 -16.75
N GLN A 133 8.14 16.24 -17.78
CA GLN A 133 9.12 15.87 -18.81
C GLN A 133 10.54 15.75 -18.24
N GLN A 134 10.97 16.67 -17.37
CA GLN A 134 12.27 16.58 -16.71
C GLN A 134 12.38 15.34 -15.82
N ILE A 135 11.31 15.00 -15.11
CA ILE A 135 11.24 13.79 -14.28
C ILE A 135 11.37 12.54 -15.17
N SER A 136 10.64 12.49 -16.29
CA SER A 136 10.75 11.42 -17.26
C SER A 136 12.20 11.27 -17.76
N ASP A 137 12.81 12.37 -18.17
CA ASP A 137 14.18 12.37 -18.71
C ASP A 137 15.23 11.99 -17.66
N ILE A 138 15.03 12.32 -16.39
CA ILE A 138 15.86 11.85 -15.28
C ILE A 138 15.77 10.34 -15.16
N PHE A 139 14.54 9.79 -15.00
CA PHE A 139 14.36 8.36 -14.75
C PHE A 139 14.61 7.50 -16.00
N ALA A 140 14.52 8.07 -17.20
CA ALA A 140 14.96 7.44 -18.44
C ALA A 140 16.50 7.49 -18.63
N GLY A 141 17.22 8.23 -17.79
CA GLY A 141 18.68 8.38 -17.87
C GLY A 141 19.19 9.34 -18.95
N LYS A 142 18.33 10.21 -19.47
CA LYS A 142 18.72 11.29 -20.40
C LYS A 142 19.34 12.47 -19.66
N ILE A 143 18.81 12.80 -18.46
CA ILE A 143 19.37 13.76 -17.52
C ILE A 143 20.06 12.97 -16.41
N THR A 144 21.38 13.10 -16.29
CA THR A 144 22.18 12.30 -15.38
C THR A 144 22.95 13.10 -14.33
N ASN A 145 22.87 14.43 -14.41
CA ASN A 145 23.57 15.34 -13.51
C ASN A 145 22.67 16.51 -13.11
N TRP A 146 22.61 16.83 -11.84
CA TRP A 146 21.81 17.93 -11.30
C TRP A 146 22.14 19.29 -11.93
N LYS A 147 23.38 19.50 -12.39
CA LYS A 147 23.80 20.72 -13.09
C LYS A 147 22.99 20.99 -14.36
N GLN A 148 22.50 19.95 -15.04
CA GLN A 148 21.65 20.11 -16.24
C GLN A 148 20.30 20.76 -15.92
N LEU A 149 19.94 20.81 -14.61
CA LEU A 149 18.71 21.40 -14.08
C LEU A 149 18.98 22.63 -13.21
N GLY A 150 20.18 23.22 -13.30
CA GLY A 150 20.57 24.39 -12.50
C GLY A 150 21.02 24.07 -11.07
N GLY A 151 21.14 22.80 -10.73
CA GLY A 151 21.65 22.34 -9.44
C GLY A 151 23.18 22.23 -9.40
N PRO A 152 23.73 21.62 -8.34
CA PRO A 152 25.17 21.39 -8.19
C PRO A 152 25.69 20.37 -9.21
N ASP A 153 27.01 20.40 -9.48
CA ASP A 153 27.66 19.42 -10.36
C ASP A 153 27.81 18.06 -9.65
N MET A 154 26.72 17.30 -9.65
CA MET A 154 26.63 15.96 -9.02
C MET A 154 25.82 15.02 -9.89
N THR A 155 26.35 13.80 -10.10
CA THR A 155 25.60 12.73 -10.78
C THR A 155 24.35 12.35 -9.99
N ILE A 156 23.22 12.21 -10.66
CA ILE A 156 21.95 11.82 -10.04
C ILE A 156 21.97 10.33 -9.71
N THR A 157 21.59 9.97 -8.49
CA THR A 157 21.32 8.58 -8.09
C THR A 157 19.82 8.33 -8.19
N LEU A 158 19.41 7.35 -9.00
CA LEU A 158 18.01 7.00 -9.24
C LEU A 158 17.58 5.88 -8.28
N TYR A 159 16.55 6.13 -7.49
CA TYR A 159 15.90 5.14 -6.63
C TYR A 159 14.49 4.84 -7.15
N GLY A 160 14.25 3.59 -7.51
CA GLY A 160 12.98 3.11 -8.03
C GLY A 160 12.40 1.98 -7.21
N ARG A 161 11.22 1.52 -7.62
CA ARG A 161 10.49 0.44 -6.98
C ARG A 161 10.63 -0.86 -7.78
N GLU A 162 10.34 -1.95 -7.12
CA GLU A 162 10.26 -3.30 -7.72
C GLU A 162 9.12 -3.41 -8.74
N ASN A 163 9.24 -4.35 -9.69
CA ASN A 163 8.28 -4.52 -10.80
C ASN A 163 6.87 -4.93 -10.33
N SER A 164 6.71 -5.50 -9.13
CA SER A 164 5.40 -5.82 -8.55
C SER A 164 4.69 -4.60 -7.96
N SER A 165 5.39 -3.46 -7.84
CA SER A 165 4.85 -2.23 -7.28
C SER A 165 3.88 -1.55 -8.23
N GLY A 166 2.64 -1.30 -7.77
CA GLY A 166 1.69 -0.48 -8.52
C GLY A 166 2.16 0.96 -8.71
N THR A 167 3.01 1.47 -7.82
CA THR A 167 3.63 2.80 -7.99
C THR A 167 4.67 2.80 -9.10
N TYR A 168 5.47 1.71 -9.23
CA TYR A 168 6.38 1.53 -10.36
C TYR A 168 5.62 1.54 -11.70
N GLU A 169 4.56 0.74 -11.80
CA GLU A 169 3.75 0.64 -13.01
C GLU A 169 3.08 1.97 -13.36
N PHE A 170 2.41 2.58 -12.39
CA PHE A 170 1.77 3.89 -12.59
C PHE A 170 2.76 4.95 -13.05
N PHE A 171 3.92 5.05 -12.41
CA PHE A 171 4.95 6.01 -12.76
C PHE A 171 5.52 5.75 -14.16
N LYS A 172 5.70 4.48 -14.53
CA LYS A 172 6.13 4.09 -15.87
C LYS A 172 5.12 4.54 -16.94
N ASP A 173 3.85 4.31 -16.69
CA ASP A 173 2.81 4.58 -17.69
C ASP A 173 2.47 6.08 -17.82
N HIS A 174 2.46 6.81 -16.68
CA HIS A 174 1.97 8.19 -16.65
C HIS A 174 3.08 9.25 -16.62
N VAL A 175 4.26 8.92 -16.11
CA VAL A 175 5.38 9.86 -16.00
C VAL A 175 6.43 9.61 -17.07
N LEU A 176 6.93 8.37 -17.23
CA LEU A 176 7.83 8.06 -18.34
C LEU A 176 7.07 8.09 -19.66
N GLY A 177 5.88 7.52 -19.69
CA GLY A 177 4.98 7.58 -20.83
C GLY A 177 5.54 6.91 -22.08
N LYS A 178 5.16 7.42 -23.25
CA LYS A 178 5.61 6.92 -24.54
C LYS A 178 6.47 7.96 -25.27
N ASP A 179 7.44 7.49 -26.02
CA ASP A 179 8.24 8.34 -26.88
C ASP A 179 7.44 8.82 -28.13
N VAL A 180 8.07 9.64 -28.95
CA VAL A 180 7.46 10.20 -30.18
C VAL A 180 7.04 9.15 -31.21
N LEU A 181 7.51 7.91 -31.06
CA LEU A 181 7.14 6.76 -31.90
C LEU A 181 6.05 5.90 -31.25
N GLY A 182 5.52 6.31 -30.10
CA GLY A 182 4.50 5.58 -29.33
C GLY A 182 5.05 4.38 -28.56
N LYS A 183 6.37 4.21 -28.47
CA LYS A 183 7.02 3.16 -27.70
C LYS A 183 7.13 3.55 -26.23
N GLN A 184 6.78 2.62 -25.33
CA GLN A 184 6.93 2.81 -23.88
C GLN A 184 8.38 3.17 -23.50
N VAL A 185 8.56 4.26 -22.77
CA VAL A 185 9.86 4.65 -22.20
C VAL A 185 10.12 3.79 -20.96
N ASP A 186 11.31 3.20 -20.91
CA ASP A 186 11.75 2.38 -19.79
C ASP A 186 12.62 3.17 -18.82
N TYR A 187 12.66 2.70 -17.56
CA TYR A 187 13.61 3.21 -16.59
C TYR A 187 15.05 2.99 -17.03
N SER A 188 15.92 3.92 -16.66
CA SER A 188 17.35 3.76 -16.81
C SER A 188 17.83 2.48 -16.11
N PRO A 189 18.70 1.69 -16.75
CA PRO A 189 19.34 0.53 -16.09
C PRO A 189 20.14 0.89 -14.83
N ALA A 190 20.50 2.17 -14.65
CA ALA A 190 21.18 2.66 -13.44
C ALA A 190 20.24 2.85 -12.25
N THR A 191 18.93 2.66 -12.41
CA THR A 191 17.95 2.79 -11.33
C THR A 191 18.16 1.69 -10.28
N GLN A 192 18.40 2.09 -9.04
CA GLN A 192 18.49 1.18 -7.90
C GLN A 192 17.09 0.78 -7.45
N VAL A 193 16.77 -0.50 -7.59
CA VAL A 193 15.45 -1.05 -7.26
C VAL A 193 15.36 -1.39 -5.78
N LEU A 194 14.39 -0.82 -5.08
CA LEU A 194 14.17 -1.01 -3.65
C LEU A 194 12.78 -1.61 -3.38
N GLN A 195 12.71 -2.43 -2.33
CA GLN A 195 11.47 -3.09 -1.91
C GLN A 195 10.68 -2.17 -0.97
N GLY A 196 9.52 -1.70 -1.45
CA GLY A 196 8.60 -0.87 -0.68
C GLY A 196 8.99 0.62 -0.61
N THR A 197 8.01 1.45 -0.27
CA THR A 197 8.16 2.92 -0.19
C THR A 197 9.10 3.33 0.96
N ALA A 198 9.10 2.57 2.08
CA ALA A 198 9.94 2.86 3.23
C ALA A 198 11.43 2.80 2.89
N ALA A 199 11.88 1.70 2.27
CA ALA A 199 13.28 1.52 1.91
C ALA A 199 13.76 2.61 0.92
N LEU A 200 12.88 3.02 -0.01
CA LEU A 200 13.16 4.09 -0.95
C LEU A 200 13.34 5.43 -0.22
N GLY A 201 12.45 5.77 0.71
CA GLY A 201 12.55 6.98 1.53
C GLY A 201 13.84 7.04 2.34
N GLU A 202 14.24 5.91 2.97
CA GLU A 202 15.50 5.80 3.73
C GLU A 202 16.74 5.98 2.84
N ALA A 203 16.71 5.44 1.63
CA ALA A 203 17.85 5.58 0.70
C ALA A 203 18.01 7.05 0.26
N VAL A 204 16.93 7.73 -0.11
CA VAL A 204 16.97 9.15 -0.51
C VAL A 204 17.38 10.05 0.66
N ALA A 205 16.92 9.77 1.88
CA ALA A 205 17.27 10.53 3.07
C ALA A 205 18.80 10.50 3.39
N ARG A 206 19.52 9.50 2.90
CA ARG A 206 20.95 9.32 3.13
C ARG A 206 21.83 9.69 1.94
N ASP A 207 21.24 10.02 0.81
CA ASP A 207 21.99 10.34 -0.42
C ASP A 207 21.60 11.73 -0.96
N VAL A 208 22.50 12.71 -0.78
CA VAL A 208 22.33 14.08 -1.28
C VAL A 208 22.15 14.16 -2.81
N LYS A 209 22.56 13.13 -3.55
CA LYS A 209 22.46 13.03 -5.01
C LYS A 209 21.17 12.32 -5.43
N GLY A 210 20.47 11.69 -4.47
CA GLY A 210 19.35 10.80 -4.71
C GLY A 210 18.07 11.52 -5.12
N ILE A 211 17.31 10.87 -5.99
CA ILE A 211 15.92 11.15 -6.27
C ILE A 211 15.12 9.85 -6.24
N GLY A 212 13.92 9.91 -5.71
CA GLY A 212 12.99 8.78 -5.66
C GLY A 212 11.54 9.24 -5.69
N TYR A 213 10.60 8.30 -5.71
CA TYR A 213 9.17 8.60 -5.78
C TYR A 213 8.34 7.63 -4.95
N GLY A 214 7.16 8.09 -4.53
CA GLY A 214 6.19 7.25 -3.80
C GLY A 214 4.98 8.05 -3.35
N GLY A 215 4.01 7.40 -2.68
CA GLY A 215 2.80 8.05 -2.22
C GLY A 215 3.09 9.20 -1.25
N VAL A 216 2.42 10.33 -1.46
CA VAL A 216 2.60 11.55 -0.68
C VAL A 216 2.34 11.32 0.81
N GLY A 217 1.35 10.50 1.18
CA GLY A 217 1.02 10.18 2.57
C GLY A 217 2.15 9.51 3.34
N TYR A 218 3.12 8.93 2.64
CA TYR A 218 4.30 8.36 3.26
C TYR A 218 5.37 9.39 3.60
N PHE A 219 5.42 10.51 2.86
CA PHE A 219 6.49 11.50 2.94
C PHE A 219 6.07 12.82 3.57
N ALA A 220 4.78 13.13 3.62
CA ALA A 220 4.26 14.42 4.06
C ALA A 220 4.73 14.83 5.48
N LEU A 221 4.84 13.87 6.40
CA LEU A 221 5.29 14.09 7.78
C LEU A 221 6.81 13.88 7.99
N ARG A 222 7.57 13.54 6.93
CA ARG A 222 9.02 13.29 7.05
C ARG A 222 9.80 14.60 6.89
N ASN A 223 10.75 14.83 7.80
CA ASN A 223 11.64 15.99 7.78
C ASN A 223 13.03 15.70 7.18
N ASP A 224 13.31 14.42 6.91
CA ASP A 224 14.59 13.92 6.41
C ASP A 224 14.60 13.74 4.88
N VAL A 225 13.50 14.04 4.20
CA VAL A 225 13.39 14.17 2.75
C VAL A 225 12.71 15.48 2.38
N LYS A 226 13.01 16.00 1.19
CA LYS A 226 12.31 17.15 0.59
C LYS A 226 11.42 16.68 -0.54
N ILE A 227 10.13 17.03 -0.49
CA ILE A 227 9.18 16.82 -1.57
C ILE A 227 9.34 17.93 -2.58
N LEU A 228 9.48 17.59 -3.87
CA LEU A 228 9.57 18.56 -4.96
C LEU A 228 8.18 19.00 -5.41
N HIS A 229 8.07 20.25 -5.83
CA HIS A 229 6.91 20.76 -6.56
C HIS A 229 6.96 20.24 -8.00
N ILE A 230 5.80 19.94 -8.58
CA ILE A 230 5.71 19.40 -9.92
C ILE A 230 5.02 20.40 -10.84
N LYS A 231 5.61 20.61 -11.99
CA LYS A 231 5.02 21.34 -13.11
C LYS A 231 4.44 20.33 -14.11
N LYS A 232 3.24 20.57 -14.59
CA LYS A 232 2.64 19.75 -15.65
C LYS A 232 3.50 19.81 -16.93
N ASP A 233 3.96 21.02 -17.26
CA ASP A 233 4.89 21.35 -18.33
C ASP A 233 5.77 22.52 -17.88
N ASP A 234 6.66 23.02 -18.75
CA ASP A 234 7.61 24.08 -18.39
C ASP A 234 6.94 25.45 -18.12
N GLU A 235 5.74 25.69 -18.66
CA GLU A 235 4.98 26.95 -18.51
C GLU A 235 3.97 26.90 -17.35
N SER A 236 3.62 25.72 -16.89
CA SER A 236 2.65 25.51 -15.81
C SER A 236 3.21 25.92 -14.44
N PRO A 237 2.34 26.33 -13.50
CA PRO A 237 2.78 26.56 -12.13
C PRO A 237 3.31 25.30 -11.49
N ALA A 238 4.27 25.46 -10.58
CA ALA A 238 4.79 24.35 -9.79
C ALA A 238 3.86 24.07 -8.59
N ILE A 239 3.24 22.90 -8.57
CA ILE A 239 2.28 22.50 -7.55
C ILE A 239 2.94 21.51 -6.58
N SER A 240 2.78 21.76 -5.28
CA SER A 240 3.19 20.81 -4.24
C SER A 240 2.04 19.86 -3.87
N PRO A 241 2.28 18.56 -3.77
CA PRO A 241 1.28 17.64 -3.25
C PRO A 241 1.11 17.73 -1.72
N SER A 242 2.01 18.46 -1.04
CA SER A 242 1.92 18.67 0.41
C SER A 242 2.52 19.99 0.82
N GLU A 243 1.92 20.65 1.83
CA GLU A 243 2.39 21.90 2.40
C GLU A 243 2.34 21.85 3.92
N ASN A 244 3.41 22.29 4.58
CA ASN A 244 3.50 22.33 6.05
C ASN A 244 3.19 20.98 6.73
N GLY A 245 3.64 19.86 6.13
CA GLY A 245 3.41 18.52 6.65
C GLY A 245 2.00 17.98 6.42
N LYS A 246 1.18 18.65 5.58
CA LYS A 246 -0.17 18.20 5.22
C LYS A 246 -0.30 18.01 3.72
N VAL A 247 -1.03 16.99 3.33
CA VAL A 247 -1.35 16.75 1.92
C VAL A 247 -2.27 17.86 1.39
N ASN A 248 -1.98 18.35 0.20
CA ASN A 248 -2.79 19.35 -0.49
C ASN A 248 -3.92 18.64 -1.26
N TYR A 249 -5.04 18.37 -0.56
CA TYR A 249 -6.17 17.62 -1.13
C TYR A 249 -6.80 18.32 -2.35
N GLU A 250 -6.95 19.63 -2.29
CA GLU A 250 -7.61 20.37 -3.37
C GLU A 250 -6.84 20.26 -4.69
N SER A 251 -5.52 20.37 -4.65
CA SER A 251 -4.71 20.26 -5.87
C SER A 251 -4.80 18.86 -6.52
N ILE A 252 -5.15 17.85 -5.74
CA ILE A 252 -5.30 16.47 -6.21
C ILE A 252 -6.73 16.22 -6.70
N TRP A 253 -7.75 16.69 -5.97
CA TRP A 253 -9.16 16.53 -6.36
C TRP A 253 -9.51 17.26 -7.66
N ASN A 254 -8.98 18.47 -7.87
CA ASN A 254 -9.23 19.27 -9.09
C ASN A 254 -8.22 18.98 -10.22
N GLY A 255 -7.29 18.04 -10.02
CA GLY A 255 -6.34 17.61 -11.05
C GLY A 255 -5.20 18.61 -11.33
N ASP A 256 -5.02 19.64 -10.50
CA ASP A 256 -3.89 20.58 -10.63
C ASP A 256 -2.55 19.87 -10.40
N TYR A 257 -2.51 18.92 -9.45
CA TYR A 257 -1.36 18.05 -9.25
C TYR A 257 -1.37 16.92 -10.25
N SER A 258 -0.53 16.98 -11.25
CA SER A 258 -0.57 16.13 -12.45
C SER A 258 -0.18 14.66 -12.24
N ILE A 259 0.39 14.28 -11.08
CA ILE A 259 0.81 12.91 -10.79
C ILE A 259 0.00 12.38 -9.60
N SER A 260 -1.29 12.16 -9.82
CA SER A 260 -2.23 11.62 -8.83
C SER A 260 -3.00 10.43 -9.39
N ARG A 261 -3.55 9.60 -8.48
CA ARG A 261 -4.26 8.37 -8.84
C ARG A 261 -5.26 7.96 -7.76
N TYR A 262 -6.22 7.13 -8.13
CA TYR A 262 -7.01 6.38 -7.16
C TYR A 262 -6.22 5.23 -6.54
N LEU A 263 -6.59 4.89 -5.31
CA LEU A 263 -6.23 3.66 -4.63
C LEU A 263 -7.43 2.74 -4.61
N TYR A 264 -7.19 1.46 -4.90
CA TYR A 264 -8.23 0.49 -5.16
C TYR A 264 -8.18 -0.68 -4.19
N CYS A 265 -9.36 -1.21 -3.90
CA CYS A 265 -9.55 -2.54 -3.36
C CYS A 265 -10.27 -3.40 -4.40
N PHE A 266 -9.80 -4.63 -4.64
CA PHE A 266 -10.44 -5.58 -5.53
C PHE A 266 -10.91 -6.80 -4.76
N THR A 267 -12.15 -7.25 -5.05
CA THR A 267 -12.72 -8.51 -4.53
C THR A 267 -13.07 -9.45 -5.67
N ASN A 268 -13.23 -10.74 -5.39
CA ASN A 268 -13.77 -11.70 -6.36
C ASN A 268 -15.30 -11.77 -6.19
N GLY A 269 -16.03 -11.12 -7.09
CA GLY A 269 -17.47 -10.89 -6.96
C GLY A 269 -17.78 -9.81 -5.91
N GLU A 270 -19.08 -9.50 -5.77
CA GLU A 270 -19.57 -8.57 -4.74
C GLU A 270 -19.18 -9.04 -3.34
N ALA A 271 -18.61 -8.14 -2.53
CA ALA A 271 -18.25 -8.46 -1.16
C ALA A 271 -19.47 -8.94 -0.36
N GLN A 272 -19.30 -10.01 0.41
CA GLN A 272 -20.37 -10.63 1.20
C GLN A 272 -19.99 -10.69 2.68
N GLY A 273 -21.01 -10.75 3.56
CA GLY A 273 -20.81 -10.97 5.00
C GLY A 273 -19.84 -9.97 5.64
N GLU A 274 -18.83 -10.45 6.37
CA GLU A 274 -17.87 -9.60 7.08
C GLU A 274 -16.99 -8.79 6.13
N LEU A 275 -16.66 -9.32 4.94
CA LEU A 275 -15.91 -8.57 3.94
C LEU A 275 -16.72 -7.36 3.44
N LYS A 276 -18.03 -7.54 3.22
CA LYS A 276 -18.93 -6.42 2.85
C LYS A 276 -18.97 -5.37 3.95
N ASN A 277 -19.18 -5.80 5.21
CA ASN A 277 -19.24 -4.88 6.34
C ASN A 277 -17.94 -4.10 6.50
N PHE A 278 -16.79 -4.74 6.25
CA PHE A 278 -15.49 -4.08 6.27
C PHE A 278 -15.32 -3.09 5.11
N MET A 279 -15.77 -3.44 3.90
CA MET A 279 -15.75 -2.50 2.76
C MET A 279 -16.69 -1.31 3.00
N ASP A 280 -17.89 -1.55 3.56
CA ASP A 280 -18.82 -0.47 3.94
C ASP A 280 -18.18 0.47 4.98
N PHE A 281 -17.41 -0.08 5.95
CA PHE A 281 -16.67 0.71 6.92
C PHE A 281 -15.57 1.55 6.25
N ILE A 282 -14.76 0.98 5.35
CA ILE A 282 -13.72 1.71 4.60
C ILE A 282 -14.31 2.92 3.88
N LEU A 283 -15.45 2.73 3.22
CA LEU A 283 -16.14 3.76 2.43
C LEU A 283 -17.02 4.71 3.28
N SER A 284 -17.19 4.43 4.57
CA SER A 284 -17.97 5.28 5.47
C SER A 284 -17.25 6.59 5.80
N PRO A 285 -17.97 7.60 6.32
CA PRO A 285 -17.33 8.83 6.82
C PRO A 285 -16.24 8.58 7.87
N GLU A 286 -16.36 7.52 8.68
CA GLU A 286 -15.35 7.13 9.66
C GLU A 286 -14.11 6.57 8.98
N GLY A 287 -14.28 5.64 8.03
CA GLY A 287 -13.18 5.08 7.24
C GLY A 287 -12.43 6.14 6.45
N GLN A 288 -13.15 7.13 5.90
CA GLN A 288 -12.55 8.24 5.16
C GLN A 288 -11.84 9.27 6.06
N LYS A 289 -12.26 9.46 7.31
CA LYS A 289 -11.47 10.21 8.31
C LYS A 289 -10.15 9.52 8.65
N LEU A 290 -10.10 8.20 8.60
CA LEU A 290 -8.83 7.47 8.78
C LEU A 290 -7.91 7.69 7.58
N VAL A 291 -8.44 7.75 6.34
CA VAL A 291 -7.68 8.13 5.14
C VAL A 291 -6.99 9.47 5.38
N GLU A 292 -7.74 10.49 5.79
CA GLU A 292 -7.23 11.84 6.09
C GLU A 292 -6.18 11.82 7.22
N SER A 293 -6.45 11.08 8.30
CA SER A 293 -5.53 11.00 9.46
C SER A 293 -4.20 10.31 9.15
N MET A 294 -4.16 9.56 8.06
CA MET A 294 -2.97 8.86 7.55
C MET A 294 -2.30 9.60 6.41
N GLU A 295 -2.68 10.88 6.18
CA GLU A 295 -2.15 11.76 5.13
C GLU A 295 -2.35 11.21 3.68
N TYR A 296 -3.35 10.34 3.50
CA TYR A 296 -3.89 10.02 2.17
C TYR A 296 -5.04 10.96 1.86
N ILE A 297 -5.48 10.97 0.60
CA ILE A 297 -6.53 11.84 0.14
C ILE A 297 -7.87 11.08 0.21
N PRO A 298 -8.83 11.50 1.05
CA PRO A 298 -10.15 10.90 1.06
C PRO A 298 -10.85 11.07 -0.29
N LEU A 299 -11.83 10.22 -0.55
CA LEU A 299 -12.68 10.38 -1.72
C LEU A 299 -13.36 11.76 -1.71
N PRO A 300 -13.54 12.40 -2.88
CA PRO A 300 -14.22 13.68 -2.93
C PRO A 300 -15.61 13.57 -2.33
N PRO A 301 -16.11 14.60 -1.63
CA PRO A 301 -17.48 14.64 -1.14
C PRO A 301 -18.45 14.43 -2.29
N LYS A 302 -19.44 13.53 -2.12
CA LYS A 302 -20.48 13.29 -3.14
C LYS A 302 -21.14 14.61 -3.53
N GLY A 303 -21.04 14.99 -4.80
CA GLY A 303 -21.57 16.23 -5.35
C GLY A 303 -20.53 17.22 -5.88
N LYS A 304 -19.23 16.87 -5.89
CA LYS A 304 -18.14 17.60 -6.56
C LYS A 304 -17.59 16.88 -7.80
N GLU A 305 -18.33 15.89 -8.32
CA GLU A 305 -18.05 15.31 -9.63
C GLU A 305 -18.64 16.25 -10.68
N ASP A 306 -17.79 17.08 -11.29
CA ASP A 306 -18.07 17.82 -12.53
C ASP A 306 -17.27 17.23 -13.68
#